data_bf5e94cbb7b7b9f57bc525bdadbad967
#
_entry.id   bf5e94cbb7b7b9f57bc525bdadbad967
#
_cell.length_a   1.000
_cell.length_b   1.000
_cell.length_c   1.000
_cell.angle_alpha   90.00
_cell.angle_beta   90.00
_cell.angle_gamma   90.00
#
_symmetry.space_group_name_H-M   'P 1'
#
loop_
_entity.id
_entity.type
_entity.pdbx_description
1 polymer ?
#
loop_
_entity_poly.entity_id
_entity_poly.type
_entity_poly.pdbx_seq_one_letter_code
_entity_poly.pdbx_strand_id
1 'polypeptide(L)'
;MRHLLIAAASFAIAVAPLAAHSQSAYPTKSIRFVVPVTTGGPSDIVARLLGERLSDSLGKPVIVENRPGASNTIGAAMVAKAEPDGYTLLQAAANMATNPIL
;
A
#
# COMPACT_ATOMS: atom_id res chain seq x y z
N MET A 1 -1.27 48.74 53.48
CA MET A 1 -1.83 47.45 53.07
C MET A 1 -1.56 47.25 51.61
N ARG A 2 -0.62 46.50 51.37
CA ARG A 2 -0.28 46.22 49.95
C ARG A 2 -0.97 44.97 49.55
N HIS A 3 -1.95 45.13 48.74
CA HIS A 3 -2.56 43.99 48.11
C HIS A 3 -1.64 43.52 46.96
N LEU A 4 -0.90 42.49 47.21
CA LEU A 4 -0.19 41.78 46.19
C LEU A 4 -1.26 41.03 45.34
N LEU A 5 -1.72 41.71 44.31
CA LEU A 5 -2.44 41.02 43.25
C LEU A 5 -1.42 40.18 42.50
N ILE A 6 -1.27 38.99 42.98
CA ILE A 6 -0.63 37.96 42.19
C ILE A 6 -1.62 37.62 41.09
N ALA A 7 -1.51 38.31 39.99
CA ALA A 7 -2.13 37.89 38.77
C ALA A 7 -1.45 36.57 38.40
N ALA A 8 -2.00 35.49 38.88
CA ALA A 8 -1.71 34.20 38.36
C ALA A 8 -2.21 34.22 36.92
N ALA A 9 -1.35 34.64 36.02
CA ALA A 9 -1.56 34.40 34.61
C ALA A 9 -1.53 32.87 34.42
N SER A 10 -2.70 32.29 34.54
CA SER A 10 -2.94 30.93 34.13
C SER A 10 -2.69 30.92 32.65
N PHE A 11 -1.47 30.58 32.28
CA PHE A 11 -1.10 30.24 30.93
C PHE A 11 -1.79 28.89 30.66
N ALA A 12 -3.06 28.96 30.30
CA ALA A 12 -3.75 27.86 29.75
C ALA A 12 -3.07 27.57 28.41
N ILE A 13 -2.05 26.70 28.45
CA ILE A 13 -1.56 26.06 27.26
C ILE A 13 -2.75 25.25 26.76
N ALA A 14 -3.49 25.85 25.85
CA ALA A 14 -4.43 25.11 25.03
C ALA A 14 -3.60 24.10 24.25
N VAL A 15 -3.48 22.91 24.80
CA VAL A 15 -3.05 21.75 24.05
C VAL A 15 -4.17 21.55 23.05
N ALA A 16 -4.08 22.25 21.93
CA ALA A 16 -4.88 21.90 20.78
C ALA A 16 -4.60 20.42 20.51
N PRO A 17 -5.59 19.53 20.53
CA PRO A 17 -5.36 18.19 20.05
C PRO A 17 -4.84 18.35 18.64
N LEU A 18 -3.60 17.96 18.43
CA LEU A 18 -3.11 17.70 17.08
C LEU A 18 -4.12 16.72 16.52
N ALA A 19 -5.03 17.26 15.70
CA ALA A 19 -5.93 16.42 14.96
C ALA A 19 -5.01 15.45 14.22
N ALA A 20 -4.93 14.23 14.74
CA ALA A 20 -4.28 13.17 14.03
C ALA A 20 -4.97 13.14 12.67
N HIS A 21 -4.27 13.59 11.63
CA HIS A 21 -4.74 13.38 10.29
C HIS A 21 -4.91 11.87 10.20
N SER A 22 -6.13 11.41 10.40
CA SER A 22 -6.47 10.05 10.09
C SER A 22 -6.25 9.92 8.59
N GLN A 23 -5.07 9.43 8.22
CA GLN A 23 -4.88 8.92 6.90
C GLN A 23 -6.03 7.96 6.69
N SER A 24 -6.79 8.18 5.62
CA SER A 24 -7.87 7.29 5.25
C SER A 24 -7.36 5.87 5.38
N ALA A 25 -8.05 5.05 6.19
CA ALA A 25 -7.61 3.71 6.53
C ALA A 25 -7.37 2.91 5.24
N TYR A 26 -6.11 2.67 4.91
CA TYR A 26 -5.71 1.82 3.79
C TYR A 26 -5.80 0.35 4.24
N PRO A 27 -6.34 -0.56 3.40
CA PRO A 27 -7.02 -0.31 2.13
C PRO A 27 -8.52 0.00 2.33
N THR A 28 -9.09 0.84 1.46
CA THR A 28 -10.52 1.15 1.44
C THR A 28 -11.26 0.47 0.30
N LYS A 29 -10.55 -0.15 -0.61
CA LYS A 29 -11.07 -0.85 -1.81
C LYS A 29 -10.19 -2.04 -2.14
N SER A 30 -10.61 -2.83 -3.13
CA SER A 30 -9.85 -3.97 -3.63
C SER A 30 -8.46 -3.57 -4.12
N ILE A 31 -7.50 -4.46 -3.90
CA ILE A 31 -6.12 -4.32 -4.37
C ILE A 31 -5.93 -5.22 -5.58
N ARG A 32 -5.32 -4.68 -6.64
CA ARG A 32 -4.89 -5.44 -7.80
C ARG A 32 -3.49 -6.01 -7.57
N PHE A 33 -3.36 -7.31 -7.72
CA PHE A 33 -2.07 -7.99 -7.59
C PHE A 33 -1.67 -8.57 -8.95
N VAL A 34 -0.84 -7.84 -9.67
CA VAL A 34 -0.43 -8.22 -11.03
C VAL A 34 0.67 -9.27 -10.96
N VAL A 35 0.42 -10.39 -11.62
CA VAL A 35 1.34 -11.51 -11.72
C VAL A 35 1.75 -11.64 -13.19
N PRO A 36 3.02 -11.37 -13.55
CA PRO A 36 3.45 -11.28 -14.94
C PRO A 36 3.71 -12.63 -15.60
N VAL A 37 3.06 -13.66 -15.13
CA VAL A 37 3.18 -15.03 -15.65
C VAL A 37 1.82 -15.63 -15.96
N THR A 38 1.82 -16.70 -16.71
CA THR A 38 0.60 -17.46 -17.04
C THR A 38 -0.01 -18.11 -15.81
N THR A 39 -1.32 -18.30 -15.85
CA THR A 39 -2.08 -18.96 -14.78
C THR A 39 -1.63 -20.41 -14.62
N GLY A 40 -1.52 -20.88 -13.37
CA GLY A 40 -1.29 -22.27 -13.01
C GLY A 40 0.17 -22.66 -12.79
N GLY A 41 1.12 -21.78 -13.08
CA GLY A 41 2.54 -22.02 -12.77
C GLY A 41 2.88 -21.79 -11.29
N PRO A 42 4.12 -22.13 -10.87
CA PRO A 42 4.55 -21.98 -9.48
C PRO A 42 4.40 -20.53 -8.95
N SER A 43 4.77 -19.55 -9.74
CA SER A 43 4.62 -18.13 -9.36
C SER A 43 3.17 -17.72 -9.18
N ASP A 44 2.27 -18.22 -10.00
CA ASP A 44 0.83 -17.96 -9.88
C ASP A 44 0.25 -18.58 -8.60
N ILE A 45 0.63 -19.80 -8.29
CA ILE A 45 0.19 -20.49 -7.07
C ILE A 45 0.62 -19.70 -5.83
N VAL A 46 1.88 -19.29 -5.79
CA VAL A 46 2.41 -18.45 -4.68
C VAL A 46 1.66 -17.13 -4.59
N ALA A 47 1.41 -16.48 -5.72
CA ALA A 47 0.67 -15.22 -5.75
C ALA A 47 -0.76 -15.36 -5.21
N ARG A 48 -1.44 -16.43 -5.54
CA ARG A 48 -2.81 -16.68 -5.06
C ARG A 48 -2.85 -16.98 -3.57
N LEU A 49 -1.89 -17.76 -3.07
CA LEU A 49 -1.75 -18.01 -1.64
C LEU A 49 -1.45 -16.72 -0.87
N LEU A 50 -0.52 -15.91 -1.38
CA LEU A 50 -0.17 -14.65 -0.78
C LEU A 50 -1.34 -13.65 -0.84
N GLY A 51 -2.02 -13.58 -1.97
CA GLY A 51 -3.19 -12.73 -2.16
C GLY A 51 -4.33 -13.08 -1.19
N GLU A 52 -4.58 -14.35 -0.97
CA GLU A 52 -5.56 -14.82 0.01
C GLU A 52 -5.20 -14.39 1.43
N ARG A 53 -3.94 -14.58 1.83
CA ARG A 53 -3.45 -14.16 3.15
C ARG A 53 -3.48 -12.65 3.34
N LEU A 54 -3.11 -11.90 2.33
CA LEU A 54 -3.19 -10.44 2.35
C LEU A 54 -4.64 -9.97 2.44
N SER A 55 -5.54 -10.61 1.71
CA SER A 55 -6.97 -10.30 1.75
C SER A 55 -7.53 -10.49 3.16
N ASP A 56 -7.21 -11.59 3.82
CA ASP A 56 -7.62 -11.86 5.19
C ASP A 56 -7.03 -10.84 6.17
N SER A 57 -5.76 -10.52 6.04
CA SER A 57 -5.06 -9.60 6.91
C SER A 57 -5.53 -8.15 6.75
N LEU A 58 -5.78 -7.72 5.53
CA LEU A 58 -6.14 -6.34 5.21
C LEU A 58 -7.64 -6.07 5.22
N GLY A 59 -8.46 -7.12 5.23
CA GLY A 59 -9.93 -6.99 5.24
C GLY A 59 -10.55 -6.51 3.93
N LYS A 60 -9.78 -6.53 2.83
CA LYS A 60 -10.24 -6.16 1.48
C LYS A 60 -9.75 -7.18 0.46
N PRO A 61 -10.50 -7.42 -0.62
CA PRO A 61 -10.08 -8.37 -1.63
C PRO A 61 -8.75 -7.99 -2.28
N VAL A 62 -7.87 -8.96 -2.40
CA VAL A 62 -6.65 -8.86 -3.21
C VAL A 62 -6.87 -9.72 -4.46
N ILE A 63 -7.01 -9.08 -5.60
CA ILE A 63 -7.38 -9.72 -6.85
C ILE A 63 -6.14 -9.98 -7.67
N VAL A 64 -5.87 -11.25 -7.92
CA VAL A 64 -4.74 -11.68 -8.76
C VAL A 64 -5.10 -11.49 -10.23
N GLU A 65 -4.28 -10.74 -10.95
CA GLU A 65 -4.36 -10.56 -12.40
C GLU A 65 -3.11 -11.11 -13.08
N ASN A 66 -3.29 -12.13 -13.90
CA ASN A 66 -2.19 -12.65 -14.71
C ASN A 66 -2.00 -11.81 -15.96
N ARG A 67 -0.81 -11.26 -16.15
CA ARG A 67 -0.43 -10.44 -17.30
C ARG A 67 0.90 -10.95 -17.87
N PRO A 68 0.88 -12.09 -18.54
CA PRO A 68 2.08 -12.68 -19.12
C PRO A 68 2.54 -11.95 -20.38
N GLY A 69 3.76 -12.22 -20.80
CA GLY A 69 4.30 -11.79 -22.07
C GLY A 69 5.57 -10.95 -21.97
N ALA A 70 6.32 -10.92 -23.05
CA ALA A 70 7.56 -10.16 -23.23
C ALA A 70 8.55 -10.30 -22.04
N SER A 71 8.82 -11.50 -21.61
CA SER A 71 9.69 -11.80 -20.46
C SER A 71 9.28 -11.05 -19.18
N ASN A 72 8.00 -11.06 -18.89
CA ASN A 72 7.37 -10.41 -17.73
C ASN A 72 7.30 -8.87 -17.81
N THR A 73 7.72 -8.25 -18.88
CA THR A 73 7.75 -6.78 -18.98
C THR A 73 6.37 -6.17 -19.18
N ILE A 74 5.41 -6.86 -19.76
CA ILE A 74 4.05 -6.36 -19.96
C ILE A 74 3.39 -6.10 -18.61
N GLY A 75 3.39 -7.07 -17.71
CA GLY A 75 2.84 -6.91 -16.37
C GLY A 75 3.57 -5.86 -15.55
N ALA A 76 4.90 -5.86 -15.60
CA ALA A 76 5.72 -4.89 -14.90
C ALA A 76 5.48 -3.45 -15.38
N ALA A 77 5.39 -3.23 -16.68
CA ALA A 77 5.10 -1.92 -17.25
C ALA A 77 3.71 -1.42 -16.85
N MET A 78 2.73 -2.30 -16.78
CA MET A 78 1.38 -1.99 -16.34
C MET A 78 1.36 -1.46 -14.89
N VAL A 79 2.11 -2.09 -13.99
CA VAL A 79 2.21 -1.64 -12.61
C VAL A 79 3.02 -0.35 -12.51
N ALA A 80 4.10 -0.21 -13.28
CA ALA A 80 4.92 1.00 -13.29
C ALA A 80 4.14 2.25 -13.73
N LYS A 81 3.14 2.08 -14.57
CA LYS A 81 2.26 3.16 -15.06
C LYS A 81 1.01 3.38 -14.22
N ALA A 82 0.74 2.50 -13.25
CA ALA A 82 -0.40 2.63 -12.37
C ALA A 82 -0.21 3.79 -11.39
N GLU A 83 -1.31 4.26 -10.80
CA GLU A 83 -1.26 5.26 -9.74
C GLU A 83 -0.45 4.72 -8.54
N PRO A 84 0.47 5.53 -7.99
CA PRO A 84 1.34 5.10 -6.89
C PRO A 84 0.62 5.19 -5.53
N ASP A 85 -0.52 4.58 -5.41
CA ASP A 85 -1.41 4.64 -4.24
C ASP A 85 -1.43 3.36 -3.39
N GLY A 86 -0.68 2.34 -3.79
CA GLY A 86 -0.64 1.05 -3.10
C GLY A 86 -1.78 0.10 -3.48
N TYR A 87 -2.63 0.43 -4.44
CA TYR A 87 -3.73 -0.42 -4.89
C TYR A 87 -3.41 -1.27 -6.11
N THR A 88 -2.22 -1.13 -6.66
CA THR A 88 -1.69 -1.98 -7.72
C THR A 88 -0.33 -2.50 -7.32
N LEU A 89 -0.23 -3.80 -7.08
CA LEU A 89 0.99 -4.47 -6.65
C LEU A 89 1.51 -5.37 -7.77
N LEU A 90 2.80 -5.60 -7.77
CA LEU A 90 3.46 -6.51 -8.72
C LEU A 90 4.13 -7.64 -7.95
N GLN A 91 3.92 -8.87 -8.41
CA GLN A 91 4.80 -9.96 -8.05
C GLN A 91 6.01 -9.95 -8.96
N ALA A 92 7.17 -9.65 -8.42
CA ALA A 92 8.41 -9.66 -9.18
C ALA A 92 8.86 -11.10 -9.46
N ALA A 93 9.38 -11.32 -10.66
CA ALA A 93 10.05 -12.55 -11.03
C ALA A 93 11.58 -12.33 -11.05
N ALA A 94 12.34 -13.40 -10.90
CA ALA A 94 13.82 -13.30 -10.77
C ALA A 94 14.48 -12.59 -11.97
N ASN A 95 13.98 -12.80 -13.18
CA ASN A 95 14.51 -12.15 -14.38
C ASN A 95 14.26 -10.64 -14.43
N MET A 96 13.36 -10.12 -13.61
CA MET A 96 13.12 -8.68 -13.54
C MET A 96 14.25 -7.93 -12.86
N ALA A 97 14.99 -8.59 -11.98
CA ALA A 97 16.16 -8.02 -11.33
C ALA A 97 17.33 -7.79 -12.31
N THR A 98 17.36 -8.52 -13.41
CA THR A 98 18.40 -8.44 -14.44
C THR A 98 17.96 -7.70 -15.70
N ASN A 99 16.71 -7.27 -15.75
CA ASN A 99 16.16 -6.59 -16.91
C ASN A 99 16.42 -5.07 -16.84
N PRO A 100 17.21 -4.50 -17.75
CA PRO A 100 17.57 -3.08 -17.71
C PRO A 100 16.44 -2.13 -18.09
N ILE A 101 15.28 -2.65 -18.48
CA ILE A 101 14.14 -1.84 -18.95
C ILE A 101 13.25 -1.38 -17.78
N LEU A 102 13.48 -1.90 -16.61
CA LEU A 102 12.81 -1.46 -15.39
C LEU A 102 13.67 -0.44 -14.66
#